data_6daaf91068a0b6099100e0bfb5d0126c
#
_entry.id   6daaf91068a0b6099100e0bfb5d0126c
#
_cell.length_a   1.000
_cell.length_b   1.000
_cell.length_c   1.000
_cell.angle_alpha   90.00
_cell.angle_beta   90.00
_cell.angle_gamma   90.00
#
_symmetry.space_group_name_H-M   'P 1'
#
loop_
_entity.id
_entity.type
_entity.pdbx_description
1 polymer ?
#
loop_
_entity_poly.entity_id
_entity_poly.type
_entity_poly.pdbx_seq_one_letter_code
_entity_poly.pdbx_strand_id
1 'polypeptide(L)'
;MNKYLLLPALAASLVFTGCGQKNETTAAAPAVASVIEFTANDSMKFNLTRFEVKAGQEVTISLTNMGNMPKAAMAHNWILLQKSADPKAFADAAVMAAATDYIPAALAGQIIAHTKMLGPKQSEEVKFMAPSEPGEYPFLCSFPAHFLSGMKGVMVVK
;
A
#
# COMPACT_ATOMS: atom_id res chain seq x y z
N MET A 1 -2.87 -6.50 -96.12
CA MET A 1 -4.13 -7.09 -95.67
C MET A 1 -3.96 -7.30 -94.14
N ASN A 2 -4.52 -6.37 -93.36
CA ASN A 2 -4.38 -6.32 -91.92
C ASN A 2 -5.36 -7.22 -91.21
N LYS A 3 -4.91 -8.01 -90.28
CA LYS A 3 -5.77 -8.67 -89.31
C LYS A 3 -5.35 -8.24 -87.90
N TYR A 4 -6.15 -7.34 -87.29
CA TYR A 4 -6.04 -6.96 -85.89
C TYR A 4 -6.61 -8.06 -85.00
N LEU A 5 -5.79 -8.57 -84.12
CA LEU A 5 -6.22 -9.50 -83.08
C LEU A 5 -6.37 -8.73 -81.78
N LEU A 6 -7.60 -8.59 -81.30
CA LEU A 6 -7.93 -7.95 -80.04
C LEU A 6 -7.78 -9.00 -78.91
N LEU A 7 -6.90 -8.74 -77.95
CA LEU A 7 -6.82 -9.46 -76.68
C LEU A 7 -7.59 -8.71 -75.60
N PRO A 8 -8.42 -9.36 -74.82
CA PRO A 8 -9.06 -8.72 -73.65
C PRO A 8 -8.10 -8.65 -72.48
N ALA A 9 -8.00 -7.48 -71.88
CA ALA A 9 -7.28 -7.24 -70.63
C ALA A 9 -8.08 -7.80 -69.45
N LEU A 10 -7.51 -8.76 -68.72
CA LEU A 10 -8.06 -9.30 -67.50
C LEU A 10 -7.61 -8.40 -66.31
N ALA A 11 -8.55 -7.63 -65.77
CA ALA A 11 -8.29 -6.84 -64.57
C ALA A 11 -8.35 -7.73 -63.32
N ALA A 12 -7.20 -7.97 -62.69
CA ALA A 12 -7.13 -8.65 -61.41
C ALA A 12 -7.35 -7.63 -60.29
N SER A 13 -8.51 -7.73 -59.63
CA SER A 13 -8.83 -6.96 -58.45
C SER A 13 -8.14 -7.57 -57.21
N LEU A 14 -7.13 -6.94 -56.68
CA LEU A 14 -6.51 -7.28 -55.40
C LEU A 14 -7.41 -6.80 -54.27
N VAL A 15 -8.05 -7.73 -53.58
CA VAL A 15 -8.79 -7.48 -52.34
C VAL A 15 -7.75 -7.49 -51.20
N PHE A 16 -7.42 -6.30 -50.68
CA PHE A 16 -6.68 -6.17 -49.44
C PHE A 16 -7.62 -6.46 -48.28
N THR A 17 -7.56 -7.65 -47.71
CA THR A 17 -8.13 -7.95 -46.40
C THR A 17 -7.24 -7.34 -45.33
N GLY A 18 -7.64 -6.16 -44.85
CA GLY A 18 -7.04 -5.54 -43.68
C GLY A 18 -7.36 -6.35 -42.42
N CYS A 19 -6.39 -7.11 -41.90
CA CYS A 19 -6.46 -7.65 -40.55
C CYS A 19 -6.46 -6.50 -39.56
N GLY A 20 -7.64 -6.13 -39.06
CA GLY A 20 -7.78 -5.24 -37.92
C GLY A 20 -7.22 -5.92 -36.68
N GLN A 21 -6.04 -5.51 -36.27
CA GLN A 21 -5.45 -5.88 -34.98
C GLN A 21 -6.30 -5.24 -33.88
N LYS A 22 -7.22 -6.02 -33.27
CA LYS A 22 -7.86 -5.63 -32.02
C LYS A 22 -6.74 -5.54 -30.99
N ASN A 23 -6.41 -4.34 -30.57
CA ASN A 23 -5.71 -4.12 -29.31
C ASN A 23 -6.63 -4.63 -28.19
N GLU A 24 -6.46 -5.86 -27.79
CA GLU A 24 -6.97 -6.34 -26.52
C GLU A 24 -6.17 -5.62 -25.44
N THR A 25 -6.78 -4.57 -24.89
CA THR A 25 -6.35 -4.00 -23.62
C THR A 25 -6.50 -5.14 -22.60
N THR A 26 -5.42 -5.81 -22.30
CA THR A 26 -5.36 -6.79 -21.23
C THR A 26 -5.64 -6.02 -19.95
N ALA A 27 -6.90 -6.03 -19.51
CA ALA A 27 -7.24 -5.56 -18.18
C ALA A 27 -6.42 -6.40 -17.21
N ALA A 28 -5.49 -5.75 -16.48
CA ALA A 28 -4.72 -6.41 -15.44
C ALA A 28 -5.72 -7.07 -14.49
N ALA A 29 -5.55 -8.39 -14.26
CA ALA A 29 -6.35 -9.12 -13.29
C ALA A 29 -6.32 -8.33 -11.96
N PRO A 30 -7.46 -8.19 -11.24
CA PRO A 30 -7.50 -7.48 -9.98
C PRO A 30 -6.44 -8.08 -9.06
N ALA A 31 -5.51 -7.24 -8.58
CA ALA A 31 -4.50 -7.66 -7.63
C ALA A 31 -5.24 -8.19 -6.40
N VAL A 32 -4.99 -9.44 -6.03
CA VAL A 32 -5.63 -10.06 -4.85
C VAL A 32 -5.26 -9.20 -3.64
N ALA A 33 -6.26 -8.60 -3.00
CA ALA A 33 -6.08 -7.82 -1.80
C ALA A 33 -5.45 -8.70 -0.72
N SER A 34 -4.31 -8.28 -0.17
CA SER A 34 -3.69 -8.98 0.95
C SER A 34 -4.16 -8.39 2.27
N VAL A 35 -4.73 -9.22 3.14
CA VAL A 35 -5.02 -8.85 4.53
C VAL A 35 -3.83 -9.26 5.39
N ILE A 36 -3.24 -8.30 6.08
CA ILE A 36 -2.12 -8.52 7.01
C ILE A 36 -2.63 -8.25 8.44
N GLU A 37 -2.62 -9.28 9.27
CA GLU A 37 -3.10 -9.20 10.63
C GLU A 37 -1.97 -8.78 11.59
N PHE A 38 -2.15 -7.65 12.24
CA PHE A 38 -1.32 -7.15 13.30
C PHE A 38 -2.01 -7.30 14.65
N THR A 39 -1.24 -7.75 15.64
CA THR A 39 -1.63 -7.66 17.04
C THR A 39 -0.65 -6.78 17.80
N ALA A 40 -1.19 -6.06 18.79
CA ALA A 40 -0.44 -5.26 19.74
C ALA A 40 -0.86 -5.67 21.16
N ASN A 41 -0.02 -5.46 22.15
CA ASN A 41 -0.31 -5.80 23.54
C ASN A 41 0.47 -4.95 24.53
N ASP A 42 0.26 -5.17 25.81
CA ASP A 42 0.88 -4.39 26.91
C ASP A 42 2.42 -4.55 27.00
N SER A 43 3.06 -5.38 26.16
CA SER A 43 4.53 -5.46 26.04
C SER A 43 5.10 -4.48 25.02
N MET A 44 4.27 -3.61 24.43
CA MET A 44 4.68 -2.62 23.43
C MET A 44 5.37 -3.25 22.20
N LYS A 45 4.78 -4.31 21.65
CA LYS A 45 5.27 -5.03 20.48
C LYS A 45 4.15 -5.29 19.49
N PHE A 46 4.50 -5.26 18.21
CA PHE A 46 3.72 -5.90 17.17
C PHE A 46 4.13 -7.37 17.04
N ASN A 47 3.21 -8.23 16.62
CA ASN A 47 3.50 -9.62 16.25
C ASN A 47 4.40 -9.73 15.01
N LEU A 48 4.35 -8.73 14.11
CA LEU A 48 5.12 -8.68 12.88
C LEU A 48 6.01 -7.43 12.88
N THR A 49 7.28 -7.61 12.51
CA THR A 49 8.23 -6.50 12.30
C THR A 49 8.66 -6.35 10.85
N ARG A 50 8.24 -7.30 9.98
CA ARG A 50 8.51 -7.26 8.53
C ARG A 50 7.44 -8.04 7.79
N PHE A 51 6.98 -7.49 6.65
CA PHE A 51 6.12 -8.18 5.70
C PHE A 51 6.37 -7.65 4.28
N GLU A 52 5.92 -8.40 3.26
CA GLU A 52 6.17 -8.09 1.87
C GLU A 52 4.86 -7.93 1.10
N VAL A 53 4.84 -6.97 0.17
CA VAL A 53 3.72 -6.70 -0.73
C VAL A 53 4.24 -6.41 -2.15
N LYS A 54 3.38 -6.55 -3.15
CA LYS A 54 3.70 -6.15 -4.52
C LYS A 54 3.45 -4.66 -4.72
N ALA A 55 4.25 -4.02 -5.57
CA ALA A 55 4.03 -2.63 -5.98
C ALA A 55 2.61 -2.45 -6.55
N GLY A 56 1.91 -1.39 -6.11
CA GLY A 56 0.56 -1.08 -6.54
C GLY A 56 -0.52 -2.08 -6.09
N GLN A 57 -0.22 -3.01 -5.18
CA GLN A 57 -1.19 -3.96 -4.63
C GLN A 57 -2.11 -3.27 -3.61
N GLU A 58 -3.40 -3.62 -3.62
CA GLU A 58 -4.29 -3.26 -2.52
C GLU A 58 -3.94 -4.08 -1.28
N VAL A 59 -3.72 -3.38 -0.15
CA VAL A 59 -3.34 -3.96 1.14
C VAL A 59 -4.35 -3.54 2.19
N THR A 60 -4.79 -4.48 3.00
CA THR A 60 -5.57 -4.22 4.21
C THR A 60 -4.71 -4.59 5.41
N ILE A 61 -4.50 -3.64 6.31
CA ILE A 61 -3.94 -3.91 7.64
C ILE A 61 -5.09 -4.00 8.62
N SER A 62 -5.17 -5.10 9.34
CA SER A 62 -6.10 -5.30 10.46
C SER A 62 -5.31 -5.27 11.76
N LEU A 63 -5.44 -4.21 12.57
CA LEU A 63 -4.77 -4.09 13.86
C LEU A 63 -5.73 -4.45 14.99
N THR A 64 -5.34 -5.37 15.88
CA THR A 64 -6.06 -5.71 17.11
C THR A 64 -5.19 -5.44 18.33
N ASN A 65 -5.67 -4.61 19.25
CA ASN A 65 -5.05 -4.44 20.55
C ASN A 65 -5.50 -5.54 21.51
N MET A 66 -4.64 -6.52 21.76
CA MET A 66 -4.86 -7.66 22.66
C MET A 66 -4.62 -7.32 24.15
N GLY A 67 -4.10 -6.10 24.43
CA GLY A 67 -3.78 -5.63 25.79
C GLY A 67 -5.00 -5.47 26.69
N ASN A 68 -4.75 -5.20 27.95
CA ASN A 68 -5.77 -5.01 28.99
C ASN A 68 -5.65 -3.65 29.69
N MET A 69 -4.54 -2.93 29.50
CA MET A 69 -4.31 -1.63 30.14
C MET A 69 -5.22 -0.54 29.53
N PRO A 70 -5.65 0.45 30.34
CA PRO A 70 -6.49 1.54 29.84
C PRO A 70 -5.85 2.31 28.65
N LYS A 71 -6.66 2.79 27.71
CA LYS A 71 -6.23 3.54 26.52
C LYS A 71 -5.28 4.70 26.87
N ALA A 72 -5.52 5.41 27.97
CA ALA A 72 -4.69 6.54 28.38
C ALA A 72 -3.25 6.16 28.77
N ALA A 73 -3.03 4.88 29.15
CA ALA A 73 -1.72 4.40 29.61
C ALA A 73 -1.04 3.50 28.58
N MET A 74 -1.80 2.80 27.71
CA MET A 74 -1.27 1.77 26.82
C MET A 74 -2.19 1.61 25.60
N ALA A 75 -2.15 2.58 24.71
CA ALA A 75 -2.88 2.51 23.46
C ALA A 75 -1.93 2.21 22.29
N HIS A 76 -2.46 1.70 21.19
CA HIS A 76 -1.67 1.35 20.03
C HIS A 76 -2.32 1.82 18.75
N ASN A 77 -1.49 2.30 17.82
CA ASN A 77 -1.83 2.49 16.43
C ASN A 77 -0.79 1.81 15.54
N TRP A 78 -1.08 1.70 14.27
CA TRP A 78 -0.15 1.29 13.23
C TRP A 78 -0.07 2.41 12.21
N ILE A 79 1.13 2.93 11.95
CA ILE A 79 1.36 4.04 11.03
C ILE A 79 2.42 3.61 10.03
N LEU A 80 2.09 3.63 8.74
CA LEU A 80 3.02 3.42 7.64
C LEU A 80 3.50 4.77 7.11
N LEU A 81 4.81 4.95 7.05
CA LEU A 81 5.43 6.17 6.56
C LEU A 81 5.98 5.98 5.14
N GLN A 82 6.21 7.11 4.47
CA GLN A 82 6.93 7.16 3.22
C GLN A 82 8.37 6.63 3.41
N LYS A 83 8.94 6.05 2.35
CA LYS A 83 10.29 5.48 2.33
C LYS A 83 11.39 6.46 2.76
N SER A 84 11.22 7.74 2.45
CA SER A 84 12.16 8.81 2.81
C SER A 84 11.99 9.36 4.23
N ALA A 85 10.95 8.95 4.96
CA ALA A 85 10.67 9.45 6.30
C ALA A 85 11.64 8.86 7.33
N ASP A 86 12.01 9.68 8.32
CA ASP A 86 12.72 9.20 9.51
C ASP A 86 11.69 8.78 10.58
N PRO A 87 11.53 7.48 10.84
CA PRO A 87 10.55 6.99 11.80
C PRO A 87 10.88 7.40 13.26
N LYS A 88 12.16 7.66 13.56
CA LYS A 88 12.55 8.15 14.87
C LYS A 88 12.13 9.61 15.05
N ALA A 89 12.39 10.46 14.08
CA ALA A 89 11.96 11.86 14.12
C ALA A 89 10.43 11.98 14.20
N PHE A 90 9.70 11.11 13.47
CA PHE A 90 8.24 11.03 13.56
C PHE A 90 7.79 10.65 14.98
N ALA A 91 8.36 9.60 15.59
CA ALA A 91 8.01 9.15 16.92
C ALA A 91 8.33 10.19 18.00
N ASP A 92 9.46 10.90 17.89
CA ASP A 92 9.85 11.98 18.81
C ASP A 92 8.84 13.14 18.75
N ALA A 93 8.44 13.55 17.54
CA ALA A 93 7.46 14.61 17.35
C ALA A 93 6.05 14.20 17.84
N ALA A 94 5.70 12.91 17.72
CA ALA A 94 4.42 12.38 18.14
C ALA A 94 4.15 12.55 19.64
N VAL A 95 5.18 12.53 20.48
CA VAL A 95 5.06 12.71 21.94
C VAL A 95 4.27 13.98 22.30
N MET A 96 4.45 15.06 21.53
CA MET A 96 3.78 16.35 21.77
C MET A 96 2.42 16.46 21.07
N ALA A 97 1.98 15.44 20.34
CA ALA A 97 0.79 15.47 19.52
C ALA A 97 -0.39 14.69 20.13
N ALA A 98 -0.52 14.66 21.46
CA ALA A 98 -1.58 13.91 22.15
C ALA A 98 -3.00 14.31 21.72
N ALA A 99 -3.23 15.60 21.42
CA ALA A 99 -4.53 16.11 20.97
C ALA A 99 -4.97 15.58 19.59
N THR A 100 -4.05 15.02 18.82
CA THR A 100 -4.28 14.43 17.48
C THR A 100 -3.98 12.93 17.47
N ASP A 101 -4.24 12.22 18.55
CA ASP A 101 -3.94 10.79 18.71
C ASP A 101 -2.46 10.45 18.34
N TYR A 102 -1.54 11.32 18.75
CA TYR A 102 -0.10 11.20 18.50
C TYR A 102 0.27 11.18 17.00
N ILE A 103 -0.49 11.90 16.17
CA ILE A 103 -0.17 12.20 14.77
C ILE A 103 0.35 13.65 14.69
N PRO A 104 1.66 13.89 14.52
CA PRO A 104 2.19 15.24 14.43
C PRO A 104 1.74 15.92 13.14
N ALA A 105 1.00 17.00 13.22
CA ALA A 105 0.43 17.70 12.06
C ALA A 105 1.48 18.11 11.02
N ALA A 106 2.67 18.56 11.49
CA ALA A 106 3.79 18.95 10.61
C ALA A 106 4.35 17.77 9.78
N LEU A 107 4.15 16.52 10.22
CA LEU A 107 4.67 15.32 9.58
C LEU A 107 3.55 14.45 8.97
N ALA A 108 2.31 14.90 9.02
CA ALA A 108 1.16 14.16 8.48
C ALA A 108 1.33 13.81 6.99
N GLY A 109 1.99 14.68 6.20
CA GLY A 109 2.30 14.42 4.79
C GLY A 109 3.27 13.27 4.55
N GLN A 110 3.92 12.74 5.58
CA GLN A 110 4.80 11.57 5.49
C GLN A 110 4.04 10.24 5.67
N ILE A 111 2.76 10.28 6.04
CA ILE A 111 1.95 9.10 6.31
C ILE A 111 1.33 8.59 5.01
N ILE A 112 1.48 7.30 4.74
CA ILE A 112 0.80 6.59 3.65
C ILE A 112 -0.56 6.08 4.13
N ALA A 113 -0.58 5.44 5.31
CA ALA A 113 -1.78 4.89 5.92
C ALA A 113 -1.60 4.79 7.44
N HIS A 114 -2.70 4.85 8.19
CA HIS A 114 -2.66 4.62 9.63
C HIS A 114 -4.01 4.17 10.18
N THR A 115 -3.99 3.45 11.30
CA THR A 115 -5.17 3.19 12.12
C THR A 115 -5.36 4.32 13.14
N LYS A 116 -6.55 4.39 13.73
CA LYS A 116 -6.77 5.18 14.95
C LYS A 116 -5.94 4.64 16.11
N MET A 117 -5.89 5.43 17.18
CA MET A 117 -5.33 4.98 18.45
C MET A 117 -6.31 4.06 19.18
N LEU A 118 -5.99 2.76 19.28
CA LEU A 118 -6.85 1.71 19.83
C LEU A 118 -6.59 1.50 21.32
N GLY A 119 -7.67 1.51 22.10
CA GLY A 119 -7.67 1.03 23.48
C GLY A 119 -7.72 -0.50 23.56
N PRO A 120 -7.78 -1.08 24.78
CA PRO A 120 -7.78 -2.53 24.98
C PRO A 120 -8.95 -3.22 24.26
N LYS A 121 -8.67 -4.37 23.64
CA LYS A 121 -9.64 -5.21 22.89
C LYS A 121 -10.31 -4.53 21.70
N GLN A 122 -9.82 -3.39 21.26
CA GLN A 122 -10.28 -2.73 20.04
C GLN A 122 -9.52 -3.23 18.81
N SER A 123 -10.20 -3.21 17.67
CA SER A 123 -9.62 -3.52 16.36
C SER A 123 -10.02 -2.47 15.35
N GLU A 124 -9.19 -2.26 14.34
CA GLU A 124 -9.47 -1.43 13.17
C GLU A 124 -8.77 -1.95 11.94
N GLU A 125 -9.39 -1.75 10.80
CA GLU A 125 -8.81 -2.02 9.50
C GLU A 125 -8.53 -0.72 8.75
N VAL A 126 -7.40 -0.66 8.07
CA VAL A 126 -7.05 0.39 7.12
C VAL A 126 -6.67 -0.22 5.79
N LYS A 127 -7.21 0.34 4.69
CA LYS A 127 -6.92 -0.09 3.32
C LYS A 127 -6.13 0.98 2.61
N PHE A 128 -5.15 0.57 1.84
CA PHE A 128 -4.35 1.48 1.01
C PHE A 128 -3.76 0.74 -0.20
N MET A 129 -3.33 1.51 -1.19
CA MET A 129 -2.53 0.98 -2.29
C MET A 129 -1.06 1.02 -1.91
N ALA A 130 -0.38 -0.11 -1.98
CA ALA A 130 1.07 -0.16 -1.79
C ALA A 130 1.76 0.79 -2.79
N PRO A 131 2.81 1.51 -2.37
CA PRO A 131 3.56 2.37 -3.28
C PRO A 131 4.01 1.62 -4.54
N SER A 132 4.09 2.33 -5.66
CA SER A 132 4.60 1.78 -6.92
C SER A 132 6.13 1.63 -6.95
N GLU A 133 6.83 2.39 -6.09
CA GLU A 133 8.29 2.33 -5.98
C GLU A 133 8.71 1.19 -5.05
N PRO A 134 9.53 0.22 -5.51
CA PRO A 134 10.09 -0.81 -4.65
C PRO A 134 10.98 -0.24 -3.55
N GLY A 135 10.98 -0.90 -2.40
CA GLY A 135 11.83 -0.50 -1.28
C GLY A 135 11.25 -0.82 0.09
N GLU A 136 11.89 -0.31 1.13
CA GLU A 136 11.49 -0.48 2.52
C GLU A 136 10.76 0.76 3.02
N TYR A 137 9.57 0.55 3.55
CA TYR A 137 8.68 1.57 4.09
C TYR A 137 8.52 1.32 5.58
N PRO A 138 8.98 2.23 6.45
CA PRO A 138 8.91 2.01 7.88
C PRO A 138 7.48 2.12 8.40
N PHE A 139 7.14 1.29 9.37
CA PHE A 139 5.93 1.44 10.16
C PHE A 139 6.23 1.45 11.65
N LEU A 140 5.35 2.07 12.44
CA LEU A 140 5.53 2.21 13.89
C LEU A 140 4.20 2.39 14.62
N CYS A 141 4.26 2.26 15.95
CA CYS A 141 3.27 2.81 16.87
C CYS A 141 3.77 4.16 17.39
N SER A 142 2.94 5.21 17.30
CA SER A 142 3.32 6.57 17.71
C SER A 142 3.00 6.90 19.17
N PHE A 143 2.37 5.99 19.93
CA PHE A 143 2.16 6.20 21.36
C PHE A 143 3.51 6.39 22.07
N PRO A 144 3.63 7.32 23.04
CA PRO A 144 4.90 7.65 23.71
C PRO A 144 5.66 6.41 24.20
N ALA A 145 6.96 6.40 23.99
CA ALA A 145 7.92 5.33 24.31
C ALA A 145 7.79 4.03 23.50
N HIS A 146 6.70 3.75 22.78
CA HIS A 146 6.50 2.48 22.08
C HIS A 146 7.51 2.25 20.96
N PHE A 147 7.82 3.29 20.19
CA PHE A 147 8.87 3.21 19.15
C PHE A 147 10.24 2.81 19.75
N LEU A 148 10.63 3.44 20.86
CA LEU A 148 11.89 3.16 21.55
C LEU A 148 11.91 1.73 22.13
N SER A 149 10.76 1.23 22.58
CA SER A 149 10.60 -0.15 23.03
C SER A 149 10.65 -1.17 21.89
N GLY A 150 10.75 -0.71 20.62
CA GLY A 150 10.85 -1.57 19.45
C GLY A 150 9.51 -1.92 18.79
N MET A 151 8.43 -1.16 19.06
CA MET A 151 7.14 -1.32 18.39
C MET A 151 7.17 -0.64 17.01
N LYS A 152 7.90 -1.25 16.09
CA LYS A 152 8.18 -0.78 14.72
C LYS A 152 8.57 -1.92 13.80
N GLY A 153 8.60 -1.64 12.51
CA GLY A 153 9.06 -2.59 11.50
C GLY A 153 9.11 -1.96 10.11
N VAL A 154 9.16 -2.81 9.10
CA VAL A 154 9.23 -2.40 7.69
C VAL A 154 8.28 -3.21 6.82
N MET A 155 7.56 -2.53 5.93
CA MET A 155 6.89 -3.10 4.78
C MET A 155 7.86 -3.07 3.60
N VAL A 156 8.04 -4.20 2.93
CA VAL A 156 8.88 -4.31 1.73
C VAL A 156 7.99 -4.35 0.50
N VAL A 157 8.13 -3.37 -0.37
CA VAL A 157 7.49 -3.35 -1.68
C VAL A 157 8.44 -3.97 -2.70
N LYS A 158 7.95 -4.97 -3.44
CA LYS A 158 8.67 -5.69 -4.51
C LYS A 158 8.04 -5.46 -5.87
#